data_608fe9a7fd7bd5e7a38e58351bcd50d9
#
_entry.id   608fe9a7fd7bd5e7a38e58351bcd50d9
#
_cell.length_a   1.000
_cell.length_b   1.000
_cell.length_c   1.000
_cell.angle_alpha   90.00
_cell.angle_beta   90.00
_cell.angle_gamma   90.00
#
_symmetry.space_group_name_H-M   'P 1'
#
loop_
_entity.id
_entity.type
_entity.pdbx_description
1 polymer ?
#
loop_
_entity_poly.entity_id
_entity_poly.type
_entity_poly.pdbx_seq_one_letter_code
_entity_poly.pdbx_strand_id
1 'polypeptide(L)'
;MIIAIDGPAAAGKGTLARQLAEHLNLAYLDTGLIYRAVGKKVIDAGGVPEDAKTSEAAAHILCSDDLAADGLRTEEVAAAASKVSAVPGVRAALLEFQRDFAARPPEGKTGAVLDGRDIGTVVCPGADHKLFVTASIDVRAQRRVKEL
;
A
#
# COMPACT_ATOMS: atom_id res chain seq x y z
N MET A 1 -10.14 0.68 -15.89
CA MET A 1 -10.97 0.18 -14.76
C MET A 1 -10.18 0.31 -13.46
N ILE A 2 -10.80 0.86 -12.44
CA ILE A 2 -10.21 0.96 -11.10
C ILE A 2 -11.09 0.16 -10.15
N ILE A 3 -10.49 -0.79 -9.44
CA ILE A 3 -11.16 -1.59 -8.42
C ILE A 3 -10.53 -1.28 -7.07
N ALA A 4 -11.33 -0.76 -6.14
CA ALA A 4 -10.91 -0.47 -4.78
C ALA A 4 -11.35 -1.62 -3.87
N ILE A 5 -10.41 -2.19 -3.12
CA ILE A 5 -10.69 -3.25 -2.16
C ILE A 5 -10.22 -2.79 -0.79
N ASP A 6 -11.17 -2.55 0.10
CA ASP A 6 -10.91 -2.08 1.43
C ASP A 6 -11.28 -3.13 2.46
N GLY A 7 -10.72 -3.01 3.64
CA GLY A 7 -11.02 -3.90 4.74
C GLY A 7 -9.90 -3.93 5.78
N PRO A 8 -10.19 -4.53 6.95
CA PRO A 8 -9.21 -4.62 8.02
C PRO A 8 -8.08 -5.61 7.68
N ALA A 9 -7.00 -5.56 8.44
CA ALA A 9 -5.89 -6.49 8.31
C ALA A 9 -6.37 -7.95 8.48
N ALA A 10 -5.73 -8.86 7.78
CA ALA A 10 -5.99 -10.30 7.83
C ALA A 10 -7.44 -10.70 7.46
N ALA A 11 -8.15 -9.87 6.71
CA ALA A 11 -9.49 -10.18 6.21
C ALA A 11 -9.48 -11.00 4.91
N GLY A 12 -8.30 -11.19 4.29
CA GLY A 12 -8.16 -11.90 3.02
C GLY A 12 -8.20 -11.01 1.79
N LYS A 13 -8.24 -9.68 1.97
CA LYS A 13 -8.35 -8.75 0.85
C LYS A 13 -7.17 -8.79 -0.12
N GLY A 14 -5.94 -8.99 0.40
CA GLY A 14 -4.74 -9.06 -0.45
C GLY A 14 -4.77 -10.25 -1.40
N THR A 15 -5.22 -11.41 -0.93
CA THR A 15 -5.37 -12.61 -1.75
C THR A 15 -6.43 -12.38 -2.84
N LEU A 16 -7.58 -11.86 -2.44
CA LEU A 16 -8.66 -11.53 -3.39
C LEU A 16 -8.21 -10.51 -4.42
N ALA A 17 -7.54 -9.45 -3.97
CA ALA A 17 -7.07 -8.39 -4.85
C ALA A 17 -6.08 -8.89 -5.91
N ARG A 18 -5.11 -9.72 -5.49
CA ARG A 18 -4.16 -10.32 -6.44
C ARG A 18 -4.84 -11.22 -7.45
N GLN A 19 -5.78 -12.05 -6.99
CA GLN A 19 -6.52 -12.94 -7.88
C GLN A 19 -7.36 -12.16 -8.89
N LEU A 20 -8.03 -11.09 -8.46
CA LEU A 20 -8.80 -10.24 -9.36
C LEU A 20 -7.90 -9.54 -10.38
N ALA A 21 -6.78 -8.99 -9.93
CA ALA A 21 -5.84 -8.32 -10.83
C ALA A 21 -5.29 -9.28 -11.89
N GLU A 22 -4.91 -10.47 -11.48
CA GLU A 22 -4.43 -11.50 -12.39
C GLU A 22 -5.49 -11.95 -13.39
N HIS A 23 -6.69 -12.24 -12.89
CA HIS A 23 -7.81 -12.70 -13.72
C HIS A 23 -8.25 -11.66 -14.76
N LEU A 24 -8.26 -10.38 -14.37
CA LEU A 24 -8.69 -9.27 -15.24
C LEU A 24 -7.53 -8.58 -15.97
N ASN A 25 -6.31 -9.07 -15.79
CA ASN A 25 -5.09 -8.48 -16.36
C ASN A 25 -4.92 -7.00 -15.99
N LEU A 26 -5.12 -6.68 -14.72
CA LEU A 26 -4.95 -5.34 -14.16
C LEU A 26 -3.67 -5.27 -13.34
N ALA A 27 -3.14 -4.07 -13.15
CA ALA A 27 -2.05 -3.84 -12.22
C ALA A 27 -2.55 -3.97 -10.77
N TYR A 28 -1.69 -4.42 -9.87
CA TYR A 28 -2.04 -4.60 -8.46
C TYR A 28 -1.16 -3.72 -7.58
N LEU A 29 -1.78 -3.00 -6.64
CA LEU A 29 -1.08 -2.23 -5.63
C LEU A 29 -1.57 -2.59 -4.22
N ASP A 30 -0.67 -3.14 -3.41
CA ASP A 30 -0.87 -3.28 -1.97
C ASP A 30 -0.44 -1.97 -1.30
N THR A 31 -1.41 -1.15 -0.91
CA THR A 31 -1.09 0.17 -0.35
C THR A 31 -0.44 0.11 1.02
N GLY A 32 -0.52 -1.03 1.72
CA GLY A 32 0.24 -1.23 2.95
C GLY A 32 1.75 -1.27 2.72
N LEU A 33 2.20 -1.65 1.52
CA LEU A 33 3.63 -1.71 1.19
C LEU A 33 4.24 -0.34 0.92
N ILE A 34 3.47 0.67 0.51
CA ILE A 34 4.04 1.96 0.13
C ILE A 34 4.68 2.69 1.32
N TYR A 35 4.05 2.64 2.49
CA TYR A 35 4.62 3.22 3.71
C TYR A 35 5.85 2.43 4.18
N ARG A 36 5.83 1.11 4.03
CA ARG A 36 6.98 0.27 4.35
C ARG A 36 8.15 0.56 3.40
N ALA A 37 7.88 0.76 2.13
CA ALA A 37 8.91 1.10 1.15
C ALA A 37 9.55 2.47 1.46
N VAL A 38 8.77 3.46 1.85
CA VAL A 38 9.30 4.77 2.28
C VAL A 38 10.16 4.61 3.53
N GLY A 39 9.67 3.90 4.54
CA GLY A 39 10.42 3.63 5.76
C GLY A 39 11.76 2.94 5.49
N LYS A 40 11.75 1.95 4.61
CA LYS A 40 12.97 1.24 4.21
C LYS A 40 13.95 2.18 3.48
N LYS A 41 13.47 3.02 2.57
CA LYS A 41 14.33 3.98 1.88
C LYS A 41 15.04 4.91 2.86
N VAL A 42 14.33 5.39 3.87
CA VAL A 42 14.91 6.25 4.90
C VAL A 42 15.98 5.51 5.70
N ILE A 43 15.69 4.29 6.15
CA ILE A 43 16.65 3.48 6.90
C ILE A 43 17.89 3.17 6.06
N ASP A 44 17.71 2.73 4.84
CA ASP A 44 18.81 2.35 3.93
C ASP A 44 19.74 3.54 3.62
N ALA A 45 19.19 4.73 3.62
CA ALA A 45 19.96 5.97 3.43
C ALA A 45 20.62 6.49 4.72
N GLY A 46 20.45 5.78 5.83
CA GLY A 46 20.98 6.21 7.14
C GLY A 46 20.21 7.34 7.80
N GLY A 47 18.98 7.61 7.32
CA GLY A 47 18.13 8.68 7.85
C GLY A 47 17.29 8.23 9.05
N VAL A 48 16.56 9.18 9.60
CA VAL A 48 15.68 8.98 10.75
C VAL A 48 14.21 9.11 10.27
N PRO A 49 13.38 8.07 10.45
CA PRO A 49 11.99 8.11 9.97
C PRO A 49 11.14 9.24 10.54
N GLU A 50 11.44 9.71 11.74
CA GLU A 50 10.76 10.84 12.37
C GLU A 50 11.11 12.19 11.75
N ASP A 51 12.23 12.29 11.01
CA ASP A 51 12.61 13.51 10.34
C ASP A 51 11.72 13.75 9.11
N ALA A 52 10.88 14.78 9.19
CA ALA A 52 9.90 15.08 8.16
C ALA A 52 10.50 15.31 6.77
N LYS A 53 11.60 16.06 6.69
CA LYS A 53 12.25 16.37 5.41
C LYS A 53 12.80 15.13 4.73
N THR A 54 13.48 14.28 5.49
CA THR A 54 14.07 13.03 4.98
C THR A 54 12.98 12.07 4.49
N SER A 55 11.94 11.90 5.29
CA SER A 55 10.85 10.98 4.96
C SER A 55 10.01 11.47 3.79
N GLU A 56 9.74 12.77 3.72
CA GLU A 56 9.01 13.37 2.60
C GLU A 56 9.80 13.27 1.29
N ALA A 57 11.10 13.51 1.32
CA ALA A 57 11.96 13.35 0.15
C ALA A 57 11.96 11.89 -0.34
N ALA A 58 12.03 10.93 0.58
CA ALA A 58 11.96 9.51 0.23
C ALA A 58 10.61 9.15 -0.40
N ALA A 59 9.52 9.72 0.10
CA ALA A 59 8.18 9.48 -0.45
C ALA A 59 8.04 10.02 -1.88
N HIS A 60 8.62 11.18 -2.17
CA HIS A 60 8.54 11.79 -3.50
C HIS A 60 9.30 11.00 -4.59
N ILE A 61 10.31 10.23 -4.21
CA ILE A 61 11.09 9.42 -5.17
C ILE A 61 10.68 7.94 -5.19
N LEU A 62 9.60 7.60 -4.48
CA LEU A 62 9.10 6.23 -4.47
C LEU A 62 8.68 5.79 -5.87
N CYS A 63 9.08 4.59 -6.27
CA CYS A 63 8.68 3.99 -7.53
C CYS A 63 8.22 2.55 -7.33
N SER A 64 7.62 1.97 -8.38
CA SER A 64 7.09 0.60 -8.30
C SER A 64 8.13 -0.44 -7.93
N ASP A 65 9.37 -0.27 -8.34
CA ASP A 65 10.46 -1.20 -8.02
C ASP A 65 10.74 -1.27 -6.53
N ASP A 66 10.52 -0.17 -5.80
CA ASP A 66 10.70 -0.13 -4.35
C ASP A 66 9.74 -1.07 -3.63
N LEU A 67 8.59 -1.34 -4.22
CA LEU A 67 7.56 -2.22 -3.65
C LEU A 67 7.92 -3.71 -3.78
N ALA A 68 8.85 -4.03 -4.64
CA ALA A 68 9.36 -5.38 -4.84
C ALA A 68 10.64 -5.65 -4.06
N ALA A 69 11.14 -4.69 -3.29
CA ALA A 69 12.38 -4.84 -2.53
C ALA A 69 12.23 -5.88 -1.42
N ASP A 70 13.32 -6.58 -1.12
CA ASP A 70 13.37 -7.52 -0.01
C ASP A 70 13.36 -6.76 1.34
N GLY A 71 12.87 -7.42 2.37
CA GLY A 71 12.90 -6.88 3.74
C GLY A 71 11.81 -5.89 4.09
N LEU A 72 10.77 -5.73 3.25
CA LEU A 72 9.67 -4.82 3.54
C LEU A 72 8.79 -5.28 4.70
N ARG A 73 8.85 -6.54 5.09
CA ARG A 73 7.97 -7.10 6.12
C ARG A 73 8.68 -7.33 7.45
N THR A 74 9.88 -6.81 7.65
CA THR A 74 10.60 -6.88 8.93
C THR A 74 9.95 -5.98 9.97
N GLU A 75 10.19 -6.26 11.24
CA GLU A 75 9.69 -5.41 12.33
C GLU A 75 10.29 -4.00 12.29
N GLU A 76 11.57 -3.90 11.94
CA GLU A 76 12.25 -2.61 11.79
C GLU A 76 11.56 -1.74 10.73
N VAL A 77 11.26 -2.31 9.58
CA VAL A 77 10.56 -1.59 8.50
C VAL A 77 9.12 -1.28 8.90
N ALA A 78 8.44 -2.18 9.60
CA ALA A 78 7.09 -1.91 10.11
C ALA A 78 7.07 -0.74 11.09
N ALA A 79 8.05 -0.67 11.99
CA ALA A 79 8.19 0.45 12.91
C ALA A 79 8.48 1.76 12.16
N ALA A 80 9.36 1.72 11.17
CA ALA A 80 9.66 2.89 10.33
C ALA A 80 8.42 3.34 9.55
N ALA A 81 7.62 2.41 9.03
CA ALA A 81 6.38 2.72 8.32
C ALA A 81 5.39 3.49 9.22
N SER A 82 5.25 3.07 10.47
CA SER A 82 4.40 3.79 11.43
C SER A 82 4.89 5.23 11.64
N LYS A 83 6.19 5.43 11.74
CA LYS A 83 6.78 6.75 11.97
C LYS A 83 6.62 7.67 10.76
N VAL A 84 6.92 7.20 9.55
CA VAL A 84 6.78 8.00 8.34
C VAL A 84 5.29 8.31 8.04
N SER A 85 4.38 7.43 8.41
CA SER A 85 2.94 7.65 8.19
C SER A 85 2.38 8.80 9.04
N ALA A 86 3.06 9.20 10.09
CA ALA A 86 2.69 10.35 10.90
C ALA A 86 3.10 11.69 10.27
N VAL A 87 3.94 11.68 9.23
CA VAL A 87 4.41 12.90 8.55
C VAL A 87 3.39 13.30 7.47
N PRO A 88 2.74 14.49 7.60
CA PRO A 88 1.71 14.90 6.63
C PRO A 88 2.21 14.96 5.18
N GLY A 89 3.44 15.42 4.95
CA GLY A 89 4.02 15.47 3.61
C GLY A 89 4.23 14.10 2.98
N VAL A 90 4.52 13.08 3.78
CA VAL A 90 4.60 11.69 3.31
C VAL A 90 3.22 11.20 2.87
N ARG A 91 2.21 11.43 3.68
CA ARG A 91 0.84 11.02 3.33
C ARG A 91 0.35 11.68 2.04
N ALA A 92 0.65 12.98 1.88
CA ALA A 92 0.28 13.71 0.66
C ALA A 92 0.98 13.14 -0.58
N ALA A 93 2.28 12.88 -0.49
CA ALA A 93 3.05 12.30 -1.59
C ALA A 93 2.56 10.89 -1.96
N LEU A 94 2.23 10.08 -0.95
CA LEU A 94 1.75 8.73 -1.19
C LEU A 94 0.30 8.68 -1.67
N LEU A 95 -0.51 9.68 -1.35
CA LEU A 95 -1.83 9.82 -1.94
C LEU A 95 -1.72 10.05 -3.45
N GLU A 96 -0.83 10.94 -3.86
CA GLU A 96 -0.55 11.17 -5.29
C GLU A 96 0.00 9.92 -5.97
N PHE A 97 0.91 9.20 -5.32
CA PHE A 97 1.46 7.96 -5.85
C PHE A 97 0.35 6.94 -6.14
N GLN A 98 -0.57 6.75 -5.21
CA GLN A 98 -1.69 5.82 -5.36
C GLN A 98 -2.64 6.23 -6.49
N ARG A 99 -2.99 7.50 -6.56
CA ARG A 99 -3.86 8.04 -7.62
C ARG A 99 -3.20 7.95 -8.98
N ASP A 100 -1.92 8.18 -9.05
CA ASP A 100 -1.15 8.09 -10.29
C ASP A 100 -1.05 6.64 -10.77
N PHE A 101 -0.83 5.71 -9.84
CA PHE A 101 -0.83 4.28 -10.15
C PHE A 101 -2.17 3.84 -10.75
N ALA A 102 -3.28 4.31 -10.19
CA ALA A 102 -4.61 3.98 -10.67
C ALA A 102 -4.91 4.60 -12.05
N ALA A 103 -4.46 5.84 -12.27
CA ALA A 103 -4.71 6.57 -13.52
C ALA A 103 -3.78 6.14 -14.66
N ARG A 104 -2.56 5.79 -14.34
CA ARG A 104 -1.51 5.37 -15.28
C ARG A 104 -0.88 4.05 -14.83
N PRO A 105 -1.61 2.94 -14.91
CA PRO A 105 -1.10 1.67 -14.41
C PRO A 105 0.21 1.27 -15.07
N PRO A 106 1.15 0.67 -14.33
CA PRO A 106 2.43 0.24 -14.90
C PRO A 106 2.26 -0.95 -15.85
N GLU A 107 3.33 -1.27 -16.57
CA GLU A 107 3.43 -2.44 -17.45
C GLU A 107 2.38 -2.47 -18.57
N GLY A 108 1.89 -1.31 -18.99
CA GLY A 108 0.89 -1.21 -20.07
C GLY A 108 -0.48 -1.76 -19.71
N LYS A 109 -0.76 -1.98 -18.42
CA LYS A 109 -2.08 -2.46 -17.97
C LYS A 109 -3.15 -1.40 -18.21
N THR A 110 -4.39 -1.85 -18.42
CA THR A 110 -5.52 -0.97 -18.73
C THR A 110 -6.27 -0.49 -17.50
N GLY A 111 -5.90 -0.96 -16.33
CA GLY A 111 -6.54 -0.58 -15.08
C GLY A 111 -5.76 -1.13 -13.90
N ALA A 112 -6.29 -0.92 -12.70
CA ALA A 112 -5.60 -1.26 -11.47
C ALA A 112 -6.58 -1.75 -10.39
N VAL A 113 -6.07 -2.66 -9.56
CA VAL A 113 -6.69 -3.07 -8.30
C VAL A 113 -5.82 -2.53 -7.17
N LEU A 114 -6.40 -1.71 -6.31
CA LEU A 114 -5.73 -1.19 -5.12
C LEU A 114 -6.39 -1.78 -3.88
N ASP A 115 -5.60 -2.35 -2.99
CA ASP A 115 -6.12 -2.81 -1.71
C ASP A 115 -5.57 -1.95 -0.57
N GLY A 116 -6.42 -1.65 0.41
CA GLY A 116 -6.08 -0.81 1.53
C GLY A 116 -7.21 -0.69 2.54
N ARG A 117 -7.38 0.49 3.11
CA ARG A 117 -8.39 0.76 4.12
C ARG A 117 -9.30 1.93 3.80
N ASP A 118 -8.89 2.81 2.89
CA ASP A 118 -9.61 4.02 2.52
C ASP A 118 -9.56 4.28 1.01
N ILE A 119 -9.38 3.23 0.23
CA ILE A 119 -9.21 3.36 -1.23
C ILE A 119 -10.49 3.88 -1.88
N GLY A 120 -11.62 3.25 -1.59
CA GLY A 120 -12.90 3.63 -2.19
C GLY A 120 -13.53 4.89 -1.62
N THR A 121 -13.02 5.40 -0.48
CA THR A 121 -13.55 6.58 0.18
C THR A 121 -12.68 7.81 0.01
N VAL A 122 -11.36 7.67 0.04
CA VAL A 122 -10.41 8.79 0.02
C VAL A 122 -9.53 8.77 -1.21
N VAL A 123 -8.86 7.65 -1.49
CA VAL A 123 -7.85 7.58 -2.55
C VAL A 123 -8.49 7.64 -3.93
N CYS A 124 -9.45 6.77 -4.19
CA CYS A 124 -10.15 6.66 -5.46
C CYS A 124 -11.67 6.63 -5.24
N PRO A 125 -12.27 7.75 -4.82
CA PRO A 125 -13.72 7.78 -4.57
C PRO A 125 -14.53 7.55 -5.84
N GLY A 126 -13.94 7.76 -7.01
CA GLY A 126 -14.55 7.48 -8.31
C GLY A 126 -14.23 6.10 -8.88
N ALA A 127 -13.74 5.15 -8.07
CA ALA A 127 -13.43 3.80 -8.55
C ALA A 127 -14.66 3.14 -9.19
N ASP A 128 -14.43 2.38 -10.26
CA ASP A 128 -15.52 1.70 -10.97
C ASP A 128 -16.20 0.64 -10.11
N HIS A 129 -15.41 -0.04 -9.29
CA HIS A 129 -15.91 -1.04 -8.34
C HIS A 129 -15.29 -0.82 -6.97
N LYS A 130 -16.09 -0.89 -5.92
CA LYS A 130 -15.65 -0.74 -4.54
C LYS A 130 -16.13 -1.96 -3.75
N LEU A 131 -15.19 -2.71 -3.21
CA LEU A 131 -15.44 -3.90 -2.42
C LEU A 131 -14.94 -3.69 -0.99
N PHE A 132 -15.70 -4.15 -0.03
CA PHE A 132 -15.29 -4.17 1.37
C PHE A 132 -15.20 -5.64 1.81
N VAL A 133 -14.00 -6.06 2.21
CA VAL A 133 -13.73 -7.44 2.61
C VAL A 133 -13.50 -7.50 4.11
N THR A 134 -14.25 -8.36 4.79
CA THR A 134 -14.13 -8.53 6.23
C THR A 134 -14.13 -10.01 6.60
N ALA A 135 -13.69 -10.29 7.83
CA ALA A 135 -13.75 -11.61 8.43
C ALA A 135 -13.93 -11.42 9.94
N SER A 136 -14.34 -12.47 10.66
CA SER A 136 -14.49 -12.39 12.11
C SER A 136 -13.16 -12.04 12.77
N ILE A 137 -13.21 -11.44 13.97
CA ILE A 137 -12.03 -11.09 14.76
C ILE A 137 -11.15 -12.33 14.99
N ASP A 138 -11.76 -13.48 15.31
CA ASP A 138 -11.01 -14.72 15.56
C ASP A 138 -10.26 -15.21 14.32
N VAL A 139 -10.91 -15.18 13.16
CA VAL A 139 -10.29 -15.59 11.89
C VAL A 139 -9.15 -14.63 11.53
N ARG A 140 -9.34 -13.33 11.71
CA ARG A 140 -8.32 -12.32 11.46
C ARG A 140 -7.11 -12.50 12.37
N ALA A 141 -7.33 -12.78 13.65
CA ALA A 141 -6.25 -13.04 14.60
C ALA A 141 -5.45 -14.29 14.21
N GLN A 142 -6.11 -15.38 13.82
CA GLN A 142 -5.46 -16.61 13.37
C GLN A 142 -4.61 -16.36 12.12
N ARG A 143 -5.13 -15.61 11.15
CA ARG A 143 -4.39 -15.26 9.93
C ARG A 143 -3.17 -14.41 10.23
N ARG A 144 -3.29 -13.45 11.14
CA ARG A 144 -2.18 -12.58 11.53
C ARG A 144 -1.05 -13.36 12.19
N VAL A 145 -1.38 -14.31 13.07
CA VAL A 145 -0.38 -15.19 13.69
C VAL A 145 0.39 -15.99 12.65
N LYS A 146 -0.28 -16.47 11.61
CA LYS A 146 0.39 -17.21 10.51
C LYS A 146 1.33 -16.33 9.67
N GLU A 147 1.03 -15.04 9.55
CA GLU A 147 1.88 -14.10 8.81
C GLU A 147 3.17 -13.74 9.56
N LEU A 148 3.16 -13.88 10.87
CA LEU A 148 4.31 -13.61 11.73
C LEU A 148 5.26 -14.81 11.75
#